data_3d79079a2b4b493b762b06b8ce9dff70
#
_entry.id   3d79079a2b4b493b762b06b8ce9dff70
#
_cell.length_a   1.000
_cell.length_b   1.000
_cell.length_c   1.000
_cell.angle_alpha   90.00
_cell.angle_beta   90.00
_cell.angle_gamma   90.00
#
_symmetry.space_group_name_H-M   'P 1'
#
loop_
_entity.id
_entity.type
_entity.pdbx_description
1 polymer ?
#
loop_
_entity_poly.entity_id
_entity_poly.type
_entity_poly.pdbx_seq_one_letter_code
_entity_poly.pdbx_strand_id
1 'polypeptide(L)'
;MQPAPKSGYLRVVLVLCAIGSFAICLAAKDFVKPGAQPAKTYPAHDDHTDEKVAIGADPYDTADKAKIFSINFHEHGILPVFFVVTNDGNQPISVSNMQVTLTTANRDKLTPEAPDDIYRRITNPRANTAPPLPLPIPHKDVKGTISRKQMDEVESSRFAARAVEPHTTQSGFLFFDVEDIDAPLAGARMYVSGVNDAQGNELMYFEIPMGK
;
A
#
# COMPACT_ATOMS: atom_id res chain seq x y z
N MET A 1 42.82 -28.75 -56.62
CA MET A 1 43.30 -28.67 -55.22
C MET A 1 42.59 -27.52 -54.53
N GLN A 2 41.47 -27.82 -53.85
CA GLN A 2 40.66 -26.79 -53.11
C GLN A 2 41.05 -26.80 -51.67
N PRO A 3 41.24 -25.63 -51.04
CA PRO A 3 41.52 -25.58 -49.61
C PRO A 3 40.25 -25.77 -48.78
N ALA A 4 40.34 -26.62 -47.75
CA ALA A 4 39.28 -26.89 -46.79
C ALA A 4 38.90 -25.65 -45.94
N PRO A 5 37.64 -25.48 -45.58
CA PRO A 5 37.20 -24.35 -44.75
C PRO A 5 37.67 -24.52 -43.32
N LYS A 6 38.24 -23.45 -42.75
CA LYS A 6 38.76 -23.42 -41.39
C LYS A 6 37.65 -23.51 -40.36
N SER A 7 37.57 -24.65 -39.66
CA SER A 7 36.62 -25.02 -38.60
C SER A 7 36.54 -24.06 -37.40
N GLY A 8 37.39 -23.03 -37.36
CA GLY A 8 37.44 -22.10 -36.24
C GLY A 8 36.29 -21.11 -36.15
N TYR A 9 35.80 -20.62 -37.28
CA TYR A 9 34.75 -19.59 -37.30
C TYR A 9 33.36 -20.12 -36.88
N LEU A 10 33.06 -21.37 -37.17
CA LEU A 10 31.80 -21.99 -36.82
C LEU A 10 31.64 -22.17 -35.28
N ARG A 11 32.73 -22.43 -34.59
CA ARG A 11 32.74 -22.57 -33.12
C ARG A 11 32.57 -21.22 -32.40
N VAL A 12 33.16 -20.15 -32.93
CA VAL A 12 33.05 -18.79 -32.37
C VAL A 12 31.64 -18.25 -32.55
N VAL A 13 30.99 -18.50 -33.69
CA VAL A 13 29.60 -18.08 -33.94
C VAL A 13 28.60 -18.82 -33.02
N LEU A 14 28.81 -20.11 -32.76
CA LEU A 14 27.99 -20.90 -31.85
C LEU A 14 28.10 -20.46 -30.38
N VAL A 15 29.29 -20.05 -29.96
CA VAL A 15 29.49 -19.53 -28.58
C VAL A 15 28.89 -18.15 -28.42
N LEU A 16 28.95 -17.29 -29.44
CA LEU A 16 28.30 -15.96 -29.40
C LEU A 16 26.76 -16.05 -29.42
N CYS A 17 26.17 -17.03 -30.11
CA CYS A 17 24.72 -17.26 -30.03
C CYS A 17 24.24 -17.82 -28.68
N ALA A 18 25.08 -18.57 -27.95
CA ALA A 18 24.72 -19.10 -26.63
C ALA A 18 24.74 -18.04 -25.54
N ILE A 19 25.51 -16.96 -25.69
CA ILE A 19 25.58 -15.83 -24.72
C ILE A 19 24.42 -14.85 -24.92
N GLY A 20 23.84 -14.78 -26.13
CA GLY A 20 22.71 -13.89 -26.46
C GLY A 20 21.35 -14.34 -25.96
N SER A 21 21.19 -15.60 -25.51
CA SER A 21 19.86 -16.15 -25.13
C SER A 21 19.54 -16.11 -23.66
N PHE A 22 20.39 -15.52 -22.81
CA PHE A 22 20.04 -15.22 -21.44
C PHE A 22 19.42 -13.83 -21.33
N ALA A 23 18.37 -13.61 -22.14
CA ALA A 23 17.42 -12.53 -21.87
C ALA A 23 16.75 -12.89 -20.55
N ILE A 24 17.25 -12.32 -19.45
CA ILE A 24 16.56 -12.31 -18.17
C ILE A 24 15.23 -11.63 -18.45
N CYS A 25 14.16 -12.41 -18.62
CA CYS A 25 12.81 -11.93 -18.47
C CYS A 25 12.70 -11.44 -17.03
N LEU A 26 12.97 -10.15 -16.81
CA LEU A 26 12.50 -9.41 -15.66
C LEU A 26 10.97 -9.37 -15.82
N ALA A 27 10.33 -10.49 -15.50
CA ALA A 27 8.89 -10.52 -15.35
C ALA A 27 8.59 -9.54 -14.20
N ALA A 28 8.00 -8.41 -14.55
CA ALA A 28 7.50 -7.48 -13.54
C ALA A 28 6.55 -8.30 -12.65
N LYS A 29 6.95 -8.50 -11.40
CA LYS A 29 6.20 -9.28 -10.43
C LYS A 29 4.84 -8.63 -10.25
N ASP A 30 3.78 -9.40 -10.47
CA ASP A 30 2.44 -8.90 -10.21
C ASP A 30 2.24 -8.70 -8.71
N PHE A 31 1.51 -7.64 -8.34
CA PHE A 31 1.15 -7.41 -6.96
C PHE A 31 0.32 -8.58 -6.43
N VAL A 32 0.72 -9.08 -5.27
CA VAL A 32 -0.05 -10.08 -4.52
C VAL A 32 -0.29 -9.53 -3.13
N LYS A 33 -1.57 -9.30 -2.79
CA LYS A 33 -1.94 -8.83 -1.47
C LYS A 33 -1.51 -9.85 -0.42
N PRO A 34 -0.88 -9.43 0.70
CA PRO A 34 -0.51 -10.32 1.79
C PRO A 34 -1.72 -11.05 2.36
N GLY A 35 -1.53 -12.33 2.72
CA GLY A 35 -2.53 -13.09 3.45
C GLY A 35 -2.72 -12.51 4.86
N ALA A 36 -3.97 -12.23 5.24
CA ALA A 36 -4.26 -11.73 6.57
C ALA A 36 -4.11 -12.84 7.63
N GLN A 37 -3.48 -12.48 8.73
CA GLN A 37 -3.53 -13.21 9.98
C GLN A 37 -4.56 -12.56 10.91
N PRO A 38 -5.02 -13.21 12.00
CA PRO A 38 -5.88 -12.56 12.98
C PRO A 38 -5.26 -11.25 13.49
N ALA A 39 -6.07 -10.18 13.61
CA ALA A 39 -5.60 -8.82 13.90
C ALA A 39 -4.70 -8.74 15.14
N LYS A 40 -5.03 -9.48 16.19
CA LYS A 40 -4.26 -9.55 17.45
C LYS A 40 -2.86 -10.17 17.32
N THR A 41 -2.52 -10.76 16.19
CA THR A 41 -1.16 -11.28 15.95
C THR A 41 -0.20 -10.21 15.43
N TYR A 42 -0.70 -9.07 15.01
CA TYR A 42 0.13 -7.95 14.56
C TYR A 42 0.68 -7.18 15.77
N PRO A 43 1.93 -6.67 15.71
CA PRO A 43 2.52 -5.89 16.81
C PRO A 43 1.74 -4.63 17.16
N ALA A 44 1.17 -3.95 16.16
CA ALA A 44 0.28 -2.81 16.32
C ALA A 44 -1.17 -3.31 16.20
N HIS A 45 -1.87 -3.43 17.31
CA HIS A 45 -3.28 -3.84 17.33
C HIS A 45 -3.98 -3.32 18.59
N ASP A 46 -5.30 -3.33 18.54
CA ASP A 46 -6.19 -3.18 19.68
C ASP A 46 -7.24 -4.30 19.65
N ASP A 47 -7.48 -4.94 20.79
CA ASP A 47 -8.34 -6.13 20.92
C ASP A 47 -9.41 -5.87 21.99
N HIS A 48 -10.64 -5.69 21.55
CA HIS A 48 -11.81 -5.55 22.40
C HIS A 48 -12.42 -6.91 22.69
N THR A 49 -11.90 -7.57 23.71
CA THR A 49 -12.26 -8.95 24.08
C THR A 49 -13.76 -9.12 24.36
N ASP A 50 -14.41 -8.11 24.97
CA ASP A 50 -15.84 -8.15 25.30
C ASP A 50 -16.70 -8.08 24.03
N GLU A 51 -16.30 -7.29 23.06
CA GLU A 51 -16.94 -7.12 21.76
C GLU A 51 -16.51 -8.21 20.77
N LYS A 52 -15.44 -8.95 21.09
CA LYS A 52 -14.82 -9.99 20.24
C LYS A 52 -14.38 -9.46 18.87
N VAL A 53 -13.92 -8.23 18.83
CA VAL A 53 -13.39 -7.56 17.63
C VAL A 53 -11.99 -7.08 17.91
N ALA A 54 -11.08 -7.40 17.01
CA ALA A 54 -9.71 -6.89 17.03
C ALA A 54 -9.38 -6.17 15.72
N ILE A 55 -8.64 -5.09 15.82
CA ILE A 55 -8.12 -4.34 14.67
C ILE A 55 -6.61 -4.28 14.76
N GLY A 56 -5.92 -4.64 13.68
CA GLY A 56 -4.47 -4.62 13.57
C GLY A 56 -4.00 -3.76 12.42
N ALA A 57 -2.79 -3.26 12.53
CA ALA A 57 -2.14 -2.47 11.52
C ALA A 57 -0.66 -2.88 11.37
N ASP A 58 -0.20 -2.94 10.13
CA ASP A 58 1.18 -3.24 9.80
C ASP A 58 1.71 -2.23 8.76
N PRO A 59 2.51 -1.23 9.17
CA PRO A 59 3.06 -0.24 8.27
C PRO A 59 4.05 -0.86 7.27
N TYR A 60 3.96 -0.45 6.01
CA TYR A 60 4.88 -0.83 4.93
C TYR A 60 5.88 0.30 4.68
N ASP A 61 6.57 0.69 5.75
CA ASP A 61 7.52 1.79 5.85
C ASP A 61 8.97 1.40 5.54
N THR A 62 9.26 0.11 5.41
CA THR A 62 10.61 -0.39 5.10
C THR A 62 10.71 -0.82 3.64
N ALA A 63 11.93 -0.69 3.06
CA ALA A 63 12.19 -1.10 1.68
C ALA A 63 11.84 -2.59 1.42
N ASP A 64 12.02 -3.46 2.41
CA ASP A 64 11.72 -4.89 2.25
C ASP A 64 10.22 -5.16 2.15
N LYS A 65 9.41 -4.52 2.99
CA LYS A 65 7.95 -4.62 2.92
C LYS A 65 7.40 -3.97 1.64
N ALA A 66 7.93 -2.81 1.26
CA ALA A 66 7.50 -2.07 0.08
C ALA A 66 7.73 -2.81 -1.25
N LYS A 67 8.62 -3.80 -1.29
CA LYS A 67 8.90 -4.61 -2.51
C LYS A 67 7.72 -5.38 -3.09
N ILE A 68 6.62 -5.52 -2.36
CA ILE A 68 5.41 -6.16 -2.90
C ILE A 68 4.72 -5.28 -3.95
N PHE A 69 4.92 -3.96 -3.85
CA PHE A 69 4.32 -2.99 -4.77
C PHE A 69 5.21 -2.74 -5.99
N SER A 70 4.58 -2.47 -7.13
CA SER A 70 5.28 -1.95 -8.32
C SER A 70 5.50 -0.44 -8.25
N ILE A 71 4.76 0.25 -7.37
CA ILE A 71 4.84 1.68 -7.10
C ILE A 71 5.74 1.91 -5.90
N ASN A 72 6.71 2.82 -6.03
CA ASN A 72 7.47 3.29 -4.88
C ASN A 72 6.69 4.39 -4.15
N PHE A 73 5.75 4.01 -3.29
CA PHE A 73 4.90 4.94 -2.55
C PHE A 73 5.69 5.93 -1.70
N HIS A 74 6.82 5.51 -1.14
CA HIS A 74 7.69 6.37 -0.33
C HIS A 74 8.22 7.58 -1.11
N GLU A 75 8.59 7.41 -2.39
CA GLU A 75 9.04 8.53 -3.25
C GLU A 75 7.93 9.55 -3.54
N HIS A 76 6.68 9.16 -3.31
CA HIS A 76 5.50 9.99 -3.49
C HIS A 76 4.93 10.52 -2.16
N GLY A 77 5.67 10.36 -1.05
CA GLY A 77 5.20 10.79 0.26
C GLY A 77 3.98 10.03 0.78
N ILE A 78 3.78 8.79 0.31
CA ILE A 78 2.64 7.95 0.69
C ILE A 78 3.12 6.80 1.58
N LEU A 79 2.45 6.60 2.71
CA LEU A 79 2.65 5.48 3.63
C LEU A 79 1.52 4.46 3.47
N PRO A 80 1.79 3.28 2.88
CA PRO A 80 0.85 2.16 2.91
C PRO A 80 0.85 1.50 4.29
N VAL A 81 -0.34 1.27 4.85
CA VAL A 81 -0.53 0.53 6.10
C VAL A 81 -1.46 -0.64 5.81
N PHE A 82 -0.99 -1.86 6.04
CA PHE A 82 -1.82 -3.05 5.94
C PHE A 82 -2.75 -3.10 7.15
N PHE A 83 -4.03 -2.95 6.90
CA PHE A 83 -5.08 -2.83 7.90
C PHE A 83 -5.89 -4.13 7.96
N VAL A 84 -6.14 -4.62 9.16
CA VAL A 84 -6.75 -5.93 9.39
C VAL A 84 -7.83 -5.80 10.44
N VAL A 85 -9.02 -6.33 10.14
CA VAL A 85 -10.15 -6.40 11.08
C VAL A 85 -10.54 -7.86 11.25
N THR A 86 -10.54 -8.35 12.49
CA THR A 86 -10.96 -9.69 12.86
C THR A 86 -12.21 -9.63 13.71
N ASN A 87 -13.21 -10.42 13.35
CA ASN A 87 -14.42 -10.62 14.12
C ASN A 87 -14.42 -12.05 14.69
N ASP A 88 -14.11 -12.19 15.96
CA ASP A 88 -14.17 -13.46 16.71
C ASP A 88 -15.58 -13.71 17.30
N GLY A 89 -16.54 -12.78 17.06
CA GLY A 89 -17.92 -12.88 17.53
C GLY A 89 -18.78 -13.83 16.69
N ASN A 90 -20.04 -14.03 17.14
CA ASN A 90 -21.01 -14.91 16.48
C ASN A 90 -21.99 -14.13 15.56
N GLN A 91 -21.85 -12.84 15.48
CA GLN A 91 -22.67 -11.95 14.63
C GLN A 91 -21.76 -11.14 13.70
N PRO A 92 -22.21 -10.77 12.51
CA PRO A 92 -21.45 -9.90 11.64
C PRO A 92 -21.31 -8.50 12.23
N ILE A 93 -20.21 -7.82 11.92
CA ILE A 93 -20.02 -6.41 12.23
C ILE A 93 -19.99 -5.60 10.93
N SER A 94 -20.50 -4.37 11.00
CA SER A 94 -20.46 -3.44 9.87
C SER A 94 -19.27 -2.48 10.03
N VAL A 95 -18.49 -2.35 8.96
CA VAL A 95 -17.39 -1.39 8.85
C VAL A 95 -17.66 -0.35 7.76
N SER A 96 -18.90 -0.24 7.29
CA SER A 96 -19.30 0.67 6.20
C SER A 96 -19.15 2.14 6.57
N ASN A 97 -19.33 2.48 7.85
CA ASN A 97 -19.21 3.84 8.38
C ASN A 97 -17.89 4.07 9.11
N MET A 98 -16.97 3.12 8.99
CA MET A 98 -15.68 3.17 9.66
C MET A 98 -14.88 4.42 9.24
N GLN A 99 -14.35 5.11 10.23
CA GLN A 99 -13.46 6.25 10.07
C GLN A 99 -12.11 5.90 10.67
N VAL A 100 -11.05 6.11 9.92
CA VAL A 100 -9.68 5.85 10.37
C VAL A 100 -8.92 7.16 10.35
N THR A 101 -8.21 7.44 11.44
CA THR A 101 -7.34 8.62 11.57
C THR A 101 -6.00 8.18 12.15
N LEU A 102 -4.93 8.44 11.43
CA LEU A 102 -3.57 8.31 11.95
C LEU A 102 -3.14 9.65 12.54
N THR A 103 -2.88 9.69 13.85
CA THR A 103 -2.44 10.89 14.56
C THR A 103 -0.95 10.76 14.87
N THR A 104 -0.13 11.68 14.37
CA THR A 104 1.32 11.72 14.62
C THR A 104 1.64 12.23 16.03
N ALA A 105 2.88 12.11 16.48
CA ALA A 105 3.34 12.69 17.74
C ALA A 105 3.16 14.22 17.77
N ASN A 106 3.24 14.88 16.63
CA ASN A 106 3.01 16.32 16.48
C ASN A 106 1.53 16.71 16.43
N ARG A 107 0.62 15.73 16.57
CA ARG A 107 -0.84 15.88 16.49
C ARG A 107 -1.39 16.17 15.09
N ASP A 108 -0.61 15.92 14.04
CA ASP A 108 -1.16 15.92 12.69
C ASP A 108 -2.16 14.77 12.54
N LYS A 109 -3.31 15.06 11.97
CA LYS A 109 -4.37 14.07 11.74
C LYS A 109 -4.44 13.73 10.27
N LEU A 110 -4.07 12.51 9.95
CA LEU A 110 -4.05 11.99 8.59
C LEU A 110 -5.21 11.01 8.41
N THR A 111 -5.95 11.18 7.33
CA THR A 111 -7.00 10.25 6.92
C THR A 111 -6.53 9.46 5.70
N PRO A 112 -7.06 8.24 5.47
CA PRO A 112 -6.71 7.47 4.28
C PRO A 112 -7.07 8.22 2.99
N GLU A 113 -6.12 8.27 2.06
CA GLU A 113 -6.26 8.88 0.75
C GLU A 113 -7.21 8.08 -0.16
N ALA A 114 -8.01 8.79 -0.95
CA ALA A 114 -8.78 8.18 -2.02
C ALA A 114 -7.88 7.78 -3.20
N PRO A 115 -8.27 6.80 -4.03
CA PRO A 115 -7.46 6.38 -5.19
C PRO A 115 -7.10 7.53 -6.13
N ASP A 116 -8.04 8.41 -6.40
CA ASP A 116 -7.81 9.55 -7.30
C ASP A 116 -6.74 10.50 -6.75
N ASP A 117 -6.66 10.67 -5.44
CA ASP A 117 -5.63 11.49 -4.80
C ASP A 117 -4.26 10.81 -4.89
N ILE A 118 -4.22 9.49 -4.69
CA ILE A 118 -3.01 8.68 -4.89
C ILE A 118 -2.54 8.80 -6.34
N TYR A 119 -3.45 8.64 -7.32
CA TYR A 119 -3.11 8.75 -8.74
C TYR A 119 -2.58 10.13 -9.10
N ARG A 120 -3.23 11.19 -8.60
CA ARG A 120 -2.80 12.57 -8.80
C ARG A 120 -1.39 12.80 -8.27
N ARG A 121 -1.08 12.27 -7.09
CA ARG A 121 0.23 12.41 -6.45
C ARG A 121 1.33 11.66 -7.22
N ILE A 122 1.05 10.46 -7.69
CA ILE A 122 2.00 9.68 -8.50
C ILE A 122 2.26 10.36 -9.85
N THR A 123 1.24 10.97 -10.47
CA THR A 123 1.36 11.60 -11.79
C THR A 123 1.89 13.02 -11.74
N ASN A 124 1.64 13.77 -10.65
CA ASN A 124 2.03 15.16 -10.46
C ASN A 124 2.65 15.42 -9.09
N PRO A 125 3.84 14.91 -8.81
CA PRO A 125 4.45 15.00 -7.48
C PRO A 125 4.70 16.43 -7.00
N ARG A 126 4.66 17.42 -7.88
CA ARG A 126 4.90 18.85 -7.56
C ARG A 126 3.63 19.70 -7.48
N ALA A 127 2.45 19.13 -7.70
CA ALA A 127 1.20 19.89 -7.70
C ALA A 127 0.81 20.44 -6.31
N ASN A 128 1.36 19.90 -5.23
CA ASN A 128 1.02 20.30 -3.86
C ASN A 128 1.98 21.34 -3.25
N THR A 129 3.11 21.68 -3.90
CA THR A 129 4.17 22.49 -3.28
C THR A 129 4.26 23.93 -3.75
N ALA A 130 3.48 24.37 -4.74
CA ALA A 130 3.54 25.75 -5.23
C ALA A 130 2.20 26.46 -5.10
N PRO A 131 2.11 27.59 -4.37
CA PRO A 131 0.97 28.49 -4.53
C PRO A 131 0.90 28.97 -5.98
N PRO A 132 -0.30 29.13 -6.57
CA PRO A 132 -0.44 29.57 -7.95
C PRO A 132 0.15 30.96 -8.11
N LEU A 133 1.34 31.04 -8.69
CA LEU A 133 1.93 32.32 -9.11
C LEU A 133 1.15 32.85 -10.30
N PRO A 134 0.74 34.12 -10.30
CA PRO A 134 -0.09 34.73 -11.36
C PRO A 134 0.66 35.07 -12.64
N LEU A 135 1.70 34.34 -12.99
CA LEU A 135 2.46 34.58 -14.22
C LEU A 135 2.29 33.41 -15.19
N PRO A 136 1.93 33.64 -16.45
CA PRO A 136 1.84 32.61 -17.47
C PRO A 136 3.24 32.19 -17.94
N ILE A 137 3.91 31.40 -17.12
CA ILE A 137 5.11 30.70 -17.56
C ILE A 137 4.63 29.38 -18.15
N PRO A 138 5.01 29.00 -19.39
CA PRO A 138 4.68 27.72 -19.95
C PRO A 138 5.37 26.62 -19.11
N HIS A 139 4.67 26.06 -18.16
CA HIS A 139 5.14 24.88 -17.45
C HIS A 139 4.99 23.68 -18.40
N LYS A 140 6.10 23.08 -18.74
CA LYS A 140 6.11 21.77 -19.38
C LYS A 140 5.75 20.78 -18.27
N ASP A 141 4.45 20.52 -18.11
CA ASP A 141 3.97 19.49 -17.21
C ASP A 141 4.57 18.16 -17.67
N VAL A 142 5.57 17.68 -16.95
CA VAL A 142 6.03 16.30 -17.07
C VAL A 142 4.98 15.47 -16.35
N LYS A 143 3.87 15.19 -17.03
CA LYS A 143 2.87 14.24 -16.54
C LYS A 143 3.51 12.89 -16.45
N GLY A 144 3.82 12.43 -15.25
CA GLY A 144 4.06 11.03 -14.99
C GLY A 144 2.80 10.28 -15.44
N THR A 145 2.95 9.22 -16.22
CA THR A 145 1.80 8.41 -16.64
C THR A 145 1.72 7.23 -15.70
N ILE A 146 0.68 7.17 -14.88
CA ILE A 146 0.38 5.93 -14.14
C ILE A 146 -0.11 4.88 -15.13
N SER A 147 0.46 3.69 -15.07
CA SER A 147 0.04 2.58 -15.92
C SER A 147 -1.27 1.97 -15.40
N ARG A 148 -2.03 1.32 -16.29
CA ARG A 148 -3.25 0.61 -15.90
C ARG A 148 -2.96 -0.44 -14.81
N LYS A 149 -1.84 -1.15 -14.92
CA LYS A 149 -1.38 -2.13 -13.93
C LYS A 149 -1.20 -1.50 -12.54
N GLN A 150 -0.63 -0.31 -12.47
CA GLN A 150 -0.46 0.43 -11.20
C GLN A 150 -1.79 0.91 -10.62
N MET A 151 -2.73 1.33 -11.47
CA MET A 151 -4.09 1.67 -11.04
C MET A 151 -4.80 0.44 -10.46
N ASP A 152 -4.76 -0.68 -11.17
CA ASP A 152 -5.34 -1.95 -10.71
C ASP A 152 -4.70 -2.44 -9.41
N GLU A 153 -3.38 -2.20 -9.22
CA GLU A 153 -2.66 -2.51 -7.99
C GLU A 153 -3.19 -1.69 -6.80
N VAL A 154 -3.35 -0.38 -6.94
CA VAL A 154 -3.91 0.48 -5.90
C VAL A 154 -5.33 0.02 -5.55
N GLU A 155 -6.20 -0.18 -6.55
CA GLU A 155 -7.60 -0.57 -6.32
C GLU A 155 -7.72 -1.94 -5.65
N SER A 156 -6.98 -2.94 -6.11
CA SER A 156 -7.05 -4.31 -5.59
C SER A 156 -6.40 -4.46 -4.21
N SER A 157 -5.47 -3.59 -3.87
CA SER A 157 -4.77 -3.62 -2.58
C SER A 157 -5.58 -3.03 -1.44
N ARG A 158 -6.48 -2.08 -1.70
CA ARG A 158 -7.20 -1.30 -0.69
C ARG A 158 -8.07 -2.16 0.24
N PHE A 159 -8.26 -1.64 1.45
CA PHE A 159 -9.31 -2.13 2.34
C PHE A 159 -10.68 -1.69 1.79
N ALA A 160 -11.49 -2.66 1.39
CA ALA A 160 -12.78 -2.41 0.73
C ALA A 160 -13.95 -3.16 1.39
N ALA A 161 -13.72 -3.82 2.53
CA ALA A 161 -14.78 -4.52 3.24
C ALA A 161 -15.84 -3.55 3.76
N ARG A 162 -17.10 -3.96 3.70
CA ARG A 162 -18.23 -3.25 4.31
C ARG A 162 -18.74 -3.95 5.56
N ALA A 163 -18.46 -5.24 5.68
CA ALA A 163 -18.79 -6.06 6.83
C ALA A 163 -17.70 -7.10 7.07
N VAL A 164 -17.61 -7.59 8.28
CA VAL A 164 -16.76 -8.71 8.65
C VAL A 164 -17.65 -9.78 9.26
N GLU A 165 -17.73 -10.92 8.58
CA GLU A 165 -18.56 -12.04 8.98
C GLU A 165 -18.03 -12.68 10.27
N PRO A 166 -18.88 -13.44 11.01
CA PRO A 166 -18.46 -14.17 12.19
C PRO A 166 -17.23 -15.06 11.93
N HIS A 167 -16.27 -15.04 12.85
CA HIS A 167 -15.05 -15.86 12.81
C HIS A 167 -14.22 -15.67 11.54
N THR A 168 -14.26 -14.46 10.95
CA THR A 168 -13.47 -14.12 9.77
C THR A 168 -12.58 -12.90 9.97
N THR A 169 -11.63 -12.76 9.07
CA THR A 169 -10.71 -11.62 9.01
C THR A 169 -10.79 -10.95 7.63
N GLN A 170 -10.93 -9.64 7.60
CA GLN A 170 -10.84 -8.82 6.40
C GLN A 170 -9.59 -7.96 6.44
N SER A 171 -8.99 -7.72 5.28
CA SER A 171 -7.76 -6.94 5.20
C SER A 171 -7.62 -6.16 3.90
N GLY A 172 -6.80 -5.15 3.95
CA GLY A 172 -6.38 -4.36 2.79
C GLY A 172 -5.50 -3.20 3.23
N PHE A 173 -5.02 -2.43 2.28
CA PHE A 173 -4.17 -1.28 2.57
C PHE A 173 -4.99 0.00 2.75
N LEU A 174 -4.55 0.81 3.70
CA LEU A 174 -4.87 2.21 3.82
C LEU A 174 -3.63 3.00 3.42
N PHE A 175 -3.80 4.07 2.67
CA PHE A 175 -2.70 4.90 2.18
C PHE A 175 -2.80 6.28 2.82
N PHE A 176 -1.74 6.72 3.49
CA PHE A 176 -1.69 8.01 4.17
C PHE A 176 -0.70 8.94 3.50
N ASP A 177 -1.08 10.20 3.36
CA ASP A 177 -0.17 11.27 2.99
C ASP A 177 0.75 11.58 4.17
N VAL A 178 2.04 11.36 3.98
CA VAL A 178 3.09 11.64 4.98
C VAL A 178 4.18 12.55 4.38
N GLU A 179 3.87 13.24 3.28
CA GLU A 179 4.76 14.23 2.70
C GLU A 179 5.07 15.30 3.76
N ASP A 180 6.32 15.70 3.85
CA ASP A 180 6.80 16.69 4.82
C ASP A 180 6.68 16.30 6.32
N ILE A 181 6.38 15.04 6.63
CA ILE A 181 6.33 14.55 8.01
C ILE A 181 7.52 13.65 8.30
N ASP A 182 8.44 14.16 9.11
CA ASP A 182 9.56 13.35 9.60
C ASP A 182 9.06 12.29 10.59
N ALA A 183 9.50 11.04 10.39
CA ALA A 183 9.18 9.90 11.26
C ALA A 183 7.68 9.79 11.62
N PRO A 184 6.77 9.65 10.64
CA PRO A 184 5.30 9.74 10.82
C PRO A 184 4.74 8.70 11.79
N LEU A 185 5.46 7.61 12.05
CA LEU A 185 5.04 6.53 12.94
C LEU A 185 5.58 6.66 14.37
N ALA A 186 6.59 7.48 14.59
CA ALA A 186 7.19 7.63 15.91
C ALA A 186 6.19 8.23 16.90
N GLY A 187 5.75 7.45 17.90
CA GLY A 187 4.74 7.87 18.87
C GLY A 187 3.33 8.11 18.28
N ALA A 188 3.12 7.69 17.04
CA ALA A 188 1.82 7.83 16.38
C ALA A 188 0.79 6.82 16.90
N ARG A 189 -0.50 7.18 16.77
CA ARG A 189 -1.64 6.33 17.11
C ARG A 189 -2.65 6.35 15.97
N MET A 190 -3.20 5.20 15.66
CA MET A 190 -4.31 5.07 14.72
C MET A 190 -5.60 4.92 15.51
N TYR A 191 -6.57 5.78 15.24
CA TYR A 191 -7.91 5.72 15.82
C TYR A 191 -8.88 5.20 14.78
N VAL A 192 -9.73 4.26 15.20
CA VAL A 192 -10.77 3.68 14.34
C VAL A 192 -12.10 3.77 15.07
N SER A 193 -13.10 4.41 14.46
CA SER A 193 -14.46 4.55 14.96
C SER A 193 -15.48 4.18 13.88
N GLY A 194 -16.77 4.16 14.21
CA GLY A 194 -17.83 3.86 13.25
C GLY A 194 -17.95 2.39 12.89
N VAL A 195 -17.38 1.48 13.69
CA VAL A 195 -17.63 0.04 13.61
C VAL A 195 -18.90 -0.25 14.36
N ASN A 196 -19.85 -0.94 13.71
CA ASN A 196 -21.17 -1.22 14.31
C ASN A 196 -21.40 -2.72 14.46
N ASP A 197 -22.11 -3.08 15.52
CA ASP A 197 -22.61 -4.44 15.73
C ASP A 197 -23.77 -4.78 14.76
N ALA A 198 -24.29 -6.01 14.83
CA ALA A 198 -25.40 -6.46 14.01
C ALA A 198 -26.72 -5.73 14.31
N GLN A 199 -26.83 -5.06 15.45
CA GLN A 199 -27.99 -4.26 15.85
C GLN A 199 -27.84 -2.79 15.42
N GLY A 200 -26.69 -2.41 14.90
CA GLY A 200 -26.38 -1.04 14.46
C GLY A 200 -25.84 -0.14 15.55
N ASN A 201 -25.53 -0.68 16.74
CA ASN A 201 -24.86 0.08 17.77
C ASN A 201 -23.38 0.23 17.45
N GLU A 202 -22.85 1.43 17.63
CA GLU A 202 -21.43 1.66 17.43
C GLU A 202 -20.62 1.02 18.58
N LEU A 203 -19.59 0.26 18.22
CA LEU A 203 -18.63 -0.29 19.18
C LEU A 203 -17.73 0.82 19.69
N MET A 204 -17.06 0.58 20.82
CA MET A 204 -16.04 1.50 21.33
C MET A 204 -14.98 1.74 20.25
N TYR A 205 -14.41 2.93 20.20
CA TYR A 205 -13.34 3.23 19.26
C TYR A 205 -12.06 2.43 19.59
N PHE A 206 -11.34 2.03 18.55
CA PHE A 206 -10.06 1.34 18.69
C PHE A 206 -8.91 2.34 18.65
N GLU A 207 -7.90 2.12 19.51
CA GLU A 207 -6.70 2.94 19.58
C GLU A 207 -5.44 2.09 19.41
N ILE A 208 -4.85 2.10 18.25
CA ILE A 208 -3.74 1.24 17.84
C ILE A 208 -2.43 2.05 17.93
N PRO A 209 -1.49 1.68 18.81
CA PRO A 209 -0.17 2.32 18.86
C PRO A 209 0.66 1.89 17.64
N MET A 210 1.09 2.86 16.80
CA MET A 210 1.77 2.59 15.53
C MET A 210 3.30 2.54 15.64
N GLY A 211 3.87 3.21 16.62
CA GLY A 211 5.31 3.29 16.84
C GLY A 211 5.76 2.55 18.10
N LYS A 212 6.87 1.86 18.02
CA LYS A 212 7.64 1.39 19.17
C LYS A 212 8.63 2.45 19.59
#